data_fc61cef62ff502263dbde0d30c164c9a
#
_entry.id   fc61cef62ff502263dbde0d30c164c9a
#
_cell.length_a   1.000
_cell.length_b   1.000
_cell.length_c   1.000
_cell.angle_alpha   90.00
_cell.angle_beta   90.00
_cell.angle_gamma   90.00
#
_symmetry.space_group_name_H-M   'P 1'
#
loop_
_entity.id
_entity.type
_entity.pdbx_description
1 polymer ?
#
loop_
_entity_poly.entity_id
_entity_poly.type
_entity_poly.pdbx_seq_one_letter_code
_entity_poly.pdbx_strand_id
1 'polypeptide(L)'
;MGDEPVVVSSPQGRFAGSAALLNGQRVSRTAAWGKDLFVFWEAGEILHVHLGLIGKFRVARAPGPDPRDTIRLRLEGGGAEADVWDLTGPMRCELITPQEQRAITSALGADPLRPNADVAGARTRFLSTKRPVAAALLDQRIIAGIGNVYRAELLFRAGIHPEVPAAALSEADFDSLWNDTVRLMRIGARLGNIVTTEPDEIGRTPGRMKPDDRLYVYKQQRCRRCGTDIAIAEVAGRNCYFCPTCQTR
;
A
#
# COMPACT_ATOMS: atom_id res chain seq x y z
N MET A 1 -17.77 9.08 -0.06
CA MET A 1 -18.56 9.71 -1.14
C MET A 1 -19.94 9.12 -1.00
N GLY A 2 -20.97 9.95 -0.80
CA GLY A 2 -22.34 9.48 -0.60
C GLY A 2 -23.07 9.22 -1.92
N ASP A 3 -24.40 9.07 -1.87
CA ASP A 3 -25.28 8.87 -3.03
C ASP A 3 -25.40 10.10 -3.94
N GLU A 4 -24.56 11.11 -3.75
CA GLU A 4 -24.54 12.36 -4.49
C GLU A 4 -23.62 12.28 -5.71
N PRO A 5 -23.95 12.98 -6.82
CA PRO A 5 -23.06 13.13 -7.96
C PRO A 5 -21.73 13.76 -7.57
N VAL A 6 -20.65 13.28 -8.18
CA VAL A 6 -19.28 13.74 -7.92
C VAL A 6 -18.84 14.69 -9.02
N VAL A 7 -18.32 15.86 -8.65
CA VAL A 7 -17.63 16.74 -9.59
C VAL A 7 -16.22 16.19 -9.81
N VAL A 8 -15.89 15.93 -11.07
CA VAL A 8 -14.62 15.32 -11.47
C VAL A 8 -13.86 16.24 -12.39
N SER A 9 -12.61 16.54 -12.03
CA SER A 9 -11.75 17.40 -12.84
C SER A 9 -10.32 16.88 -12.89
N SER A 10 -9.55 17.36 -13.86
CA SER A 10 -8.13 17.07 -14.01
C SER A 10 -7.35 18.38 -14.19
N PRO A 11 -6.99 19.07 -13.11
CA PRO A 11 -6.26 20.35 -13.19
C PRO A 11 -4.96 20.25 -13.99
N GLN A 12 -4.23 19.12 -13.91
CA GLN A 12 -3.05 18.86 -14.72
C GLN A 12 -3.35 18.64 -16.22
N GLY A 13 -4.58 18.31 -16.59
CA GLY A 13 -5.01 18.06 -17.96
C GLY A 13 -4.81 16.64 -18.49
N ARG A 14 -3.89 15.84 -17.93
CA ARG A 14 -3.57 14.50 -18.47
C ARG A 14 -4.67 13.45 -18.32
N PHE A 15 -5.71 13.74 -17.54
CA PHE A 15 -6.89 12.89 -17.36
C PHE A 15 -8.18 13.62 -17.76
N ALA A 16 -8.10 14.75 -18.45
CA ALA A 16 -9.24 15.63 -18.72
C ALA A 16 -10.37 14.96 -19.50
N GLY A 17 -10.07 14.21 -20.55
CA GLY A 17 -11.08 13.49 -21.33
C GLY A 17 -11.84 12.44 -20.49
N SER A 18 -11.13 11.67 -19.70
CA SER A 18 -11.73 10.70 -18.77
C SER A 18 -12.49 11.37 -17.63
N ALA A 19 -11.97 12.48 -17.11
CA ALA A 19 -12.65 13.25 -16.07
C ALA A 19 -14.00 13.81 -16.57
N ALA A 20 -14.05 14.26 -17.81
CA ALA A 20 -15.31 14.75 -18.42
C ALA A 20 -16.39 13.66 -18.52
N LEU A 21 -15.99 12.40 -18.77
CA LEU A 21 -16.92 11.26 -18.80
C LEU A 21 -17.49 10.95 -17.41
N LEU A 22 -16.68 11.10 -16.36
CA LEU A 22 -17.06 10.79 -14.98
C LEU A 22 -17.79 11.94 -14.28
N ASN A 23 -17.65 13.17 -14.79
CA ASN A 23 -18.17 14.35 -14.12
C ASN A 23 -19.70 14.34 -14.04
N GLY A 24 -20.23 14.57 -12.85
CA GLY A 24 -21.67 14.55 -12.57
C GLY A 24 -22.26 13.15 -12.39
N GLN A 25 -21.46 12.10 -12.49
CA GLN A 25 -21.89 10.73 -12.18
C GLN A 25 -21.76 10.41 -10.69
N ARG A 26 -22.35 9.28 -10.27
CA ARG A 26 -22.25 8.75 -8.92
C ARG A 26 -21.29 7.58 -8.86
N VAL A 27 -20.57 7.49 -7.74
CA VAL A 27 -19.73 6.32 -7.43
C VAL A 27 -20.61 5.22 -6.86
N SER A 28 -20.68 4.08 -7.53
CA SER A 28 -21.47 2.93 -7.07
C SER A 28 -20.74 2.13 -5.98
N ARG A 29 -19.43 1.95 -6.10
CA ARG A 29 -18.59 1.29 -5.10
C ARG A 29 -17.11 1.56 -5.33
N THR A 30 -16.30 1.26 -4.31
CA THR A 30 -14.84 1.23 -4.42
C THR A 30 -14.32 -0.15 -4.00
N ALA A 31 -13.17 -0.54 -4.56
CA ALA A 31 -12.47 -1.75 -4.14
C ALA A 31 -10.95 -1.53 -4.25
N ALA A 32 -10.22 -2.09 -3.29
CA ALA A 32 -8.75 -2.16 -3.36
C ALA A 32 -8.31 -3.62 -3.46
N TRP A 33 -7.27 -3.87 -4.27
CA TRP A 33 -6.59 -5.15 -4.38
C TRP A 33 -5.09 -4.87 -4.39
N GLY A 34 -4.41 -5.31 -3.36
CA GLY A 34 -3.00 -4.95 -3.19
C GLY A 34 -2.78 -3.43 -3.17
N LYS A 35 -2.16 -2.91 -4.22
CA LYS A 35 -1.89 -1.47 -4.39
C LYS A 35 -2.75 -0.81 -5.46
N ASP A 36 -3.72 -1.54 -5.99
CA ASP A 36 -4.61 -1.09 -7.06
C ASP A 36 -5.96 -0.69 -6.46
N LEU A 37 -6.37 0.56 -6.66
CA LEU A 37 -7.67 1.09 -6.30
C LEU A 37 -8.55 1.11 -7.55
N PHE A 38 -9.75 0.58 -7.41
CA PHE A 38 -10.81 0.65 -8.42
C PHE A 38 -12.00 1.42 -7.87
N VAL A 39 -12.44 2.42 -8.62
CA VAL A 39 -13.67 3.18 -8.36
C VAL A 39 -14.65 2.86 -9.47
N PHE A 40 -15.80 2.31 -9.11
CA PHE A 40 -16.85 1.91 -10.04
C PHE A 40 -17.94 2.97 -10.07
N TRP A 41 -18.32 3.38 -11.26
CA TRP A 41 -19.32 4.41 -11.50
C TRP A 41 -20.65 3.78 -11.95
N GLU A 42 -21.77 4.48 -11.72
CA GLU A 42 -23.10 3.94 -12.04
C GLU A 42 -23.30 3.70 -13.55
N ALA A 43 -22.72 4.52 -14.40
CA ALA A 43 -22.79 4.35 -15.85
C ALA A 43 -21.87 3.23 -16.40
N GLY A 44 -21.10 2.58 -15.54
CA GLY A 44 -20.33 1.38 -15.86
C GLY A 44 -18.82 1.59 -16.00
N GLU A 45 -18.33 2.82 -15.96
CA GLU A 45 -16.90 3.12 -16.01
C GLU A 45 -16.18 2.61 -14.75
N ILE A 46 -14.94 2.19 -14.94
CA ILE A 46 -14.05 1.76 -13.86
C ILE A 46 -12.79 2.63 -13.91
N LEU A 47 -12.62 3.47 -12.90
CA LEU A 47 -11.38 4.20 -12.71
C LEU A 47 -10.39 3.30 -11.96
N HIS A 48 -9.22 3.09 -12.56
CA HIS A 48 -8.09 2.40 -11.95
C HIS A 48 -7.01 3.39 -11.52
N VAL A 49 -6.60 3.31 -10.26
CA VAL A 49 -5.52 4.12 -9.70
C VAL A 49 -4.47 3.22 -9.07
N HIS A 50 -3.20 3.41 -9.46
CA HIS A 50 -2.05 2.85 -8.77
C HIS A 50 -1.09 3.98 -8.40
N LEU A 51 -0.84 4.17 -7.11
CA LEU A 51 -0.05 5.31 -6.62
C LEU A 51 1.43 5.23 -7.04
N GLY A 52 1.98 4.03 -7.15
CA GLY A 52 3.42 3.86 -7.38
C GLY A 52 4.25 4.28 -6.17
N LEU A 53 5.38 4.95 -6.41
CA LEU A 53 6.32 5.36 -5.36
C LEU A 53 6.03 6.76 -4.80
N ILE A 54 5.54 7.66 -5.63
CA ILE A 54 5.38 9.09 -5.30
C ILE A 54 3.93 9.55 -5.27
N GLY A 55 3.03 8.74 -5.86
CA GLY A 55 1.61 9.06 -5.92
C GLY A 55 0.98 9.12 -4.53
N LYS A 56 0.06 10.05 -4.36
CA LYS A 56 -0.69 10.22 -3.11
C LYS A 56 -2.04 10.87 -3.34
N PHE A 57 -3.00 10.46 -2.51
CA PHE A 57 -4.22 11.21 -2.30
C PHE A 57 -4.07 12.20 -1.15
N ARG A 58 -4.66 13.37 -1.31
CA ARG A 58 -4.92 14.31 -0.22
C ARG A 58 -6.40 14.52 -0.11
N VAL A 59 -6.88 14.66 1.11
CA VAL A 59 -8.29 14.87 1.41
C VAL A 59 -8.42 16.19 2.16
N ALA A 60 -9.40 16.98 1.76
CA ALA A 60 -9.78 18.21 2.44
C ALA A 60 -11.31 18.27 2.53
N ARG A 61 -11.84 19.04 3.46
CA ARG A 61 -13.26 19.38 3.48
C ARG A 61 -13.58 20.42 2.41
N ALA A 62 -14.77 20.37 1.84
CA ALA A 62 -15.26 21.38 0.94
C ALA A 62 -15.48 22.74 1.68
N PRO A 63 -15.23 23.89 1.02
CA PRO A 63 -14.56 24.01 -0.26
C PRO A 63 -13.06 23.68 -0.09
N GLY A 64 -12.54 22.72 -0.83
CA GLY A 64 -11.12 22.38 -0.77
C GLY A 64 -10.20 23.54 -1.19
N PRO A 65 -8.87 23.37 -1.02
CA PRO A 65 -7.93 24.37 -1.49
C PRO A 65 -7.99 24.53 -3.02
N ASP A 66 -7.56 25.67 -3.54
CA ASP A 66 -7.49 25.89 -4.98
C ASP A 66 -6.69 24.77 -5.67
N PRO A 67 -7.19 24.24 -6.79
CA PRO A 67 -6.54 23.13 -7.48
C PRO A 67 -5.22 23.58 -8.09
N ARG A 68 -4.17 22.75 -7.88
CA ARG A 68 -2.86 22.96 -8.48
C ARG A 68 -2.75 22.17 -9.80
N ASP A 69 -1.94 22.64 -10.71
CA ASP A 69 -1.62 22.02 -12.01
C ASP A 69 -0.86 20.67 -11.88
N THR A 70 -0.46 20.29 -10.68
CA THR A 70 0.12 18.97 -10.38
C THR A 70 -0.92 17.90 -10.06
N ILE A 71 -2.20 18.28 -9.88
CA ILE A 71 -3.29 17.36 -9.54
C ILE A 71 -3.75 16.64 -10.82
N ARG A 72 -3.54 15.32 -10.86
CA ARG A 72 -3.96 14.44 -11.97
C ARG A 72 -5.49 14.27 -12.01
N LEU A 73 -6.08 14.12 -10.84
CA LEU A 73 -7.50 13.89 -10.66
C LEU A 73 -7.95 14.60 -9.38
N ARG A 74 -9.04 15.36 -9.47
CA ARG A 74 -9.77 15.88 -8.32
C ARG A 74 -11.19 15.32 -8.34
N LEU A 75 -11.62 14.82 -7.20
CA LEU A 75 -12.99 14.36 -6.95
C LEU A 75 -13.57 15.21 -5.83
N GLU A 76 -14.70 15.86 -6.11
CA GLU A 76 -15.41 16.67 -5.12
C GLU A 76 -16.80 16.05 -4.91
N GLY A 77 -17.07 15.58 -3.70
CA GLY A 77 -18.36 15.03 -3.34
C GLY A 77 -19.45 16.12 -3.33
N GLY A 78 -20.69 15.71 -3.53
CA GLY A 78 -21.85 16.60 -3.36
C GLY A 78 -22.11 16.94 -1.90
N GLY A 79 -22.64 18.15 -1.64
CA GLY A 79 -23.07 18.60 -0.30
C GLY A 79 -22.05 19.43 0.47
N ALA A 80 -22.55 20.17 1.48
CA ALA A 80 -21.79 21.19 2.22
C ALA A 80 -20.67 20.61 3.10
N GLU A 81 -20.76 19.33 3.46
CA GLU A 81 -19.74 18.62 4.27
C GLU A 81 -18.94 17.61 3.44
N ALA A 82 -18.97 17.74 2.12
CA ALA A 82 -18.29 16.81 1.24
C ALA A 82 -16.77 16.88 1.36
N ASP A 83 -16.12 15.76 1.04
CA ASP A 83 -14.67 15.70 0.93
C ASP A 83 -14.23 16.03 -0.50
N VAL A 84 -13.09 16.71 -0.60
CA VAL A 84 -12.33 16.94 -1.83
C VAL A 84 -11.11 16.04 -1.81
N TRP A 85 -10.94 15.22 -2.85
CA TRP A 85 -9.86 14.25 -2.98
C TRP A 85 -8.95 14.63 -4.14
N ASP A 86 -7.71 14.97 -3.86
CA ASP A 86 -6.69 15.34 -4.84
C ASP A 86 -5.67 14.22 -5.02
N LEU A 87 -5.57 13.69 -6.23
CA LEU A 87 -4.56 12.70 -6.63
C LEU A 87 -3.40 13.38 -7.34
N THR A 88 -2.20 13.23 -6.78
CA THR A 88 -0.96 13.76 -7.40
C THR A 88 0.05 12.64 -7.63
N GLY A 89 0.79 12.70 -8.74
CA GLY A 89 1.91 11.82 -9.08
C GLY A 89 1.61 10.31 -9.15
N PRO A 90 0.39 9.86 -9.53
CA PRO A 90 0.11 8.42 -9.62
C PRO A 90 0.90 7.79 -10.76
N MET A 91 1.25 6.50 -10.59
CA MET A 91 1.81 5.69 -11.68
C MET A 91 0.74 5.35 -12.72
N ARG A 92 -0.49 5.05 -12.27
CA ARG A 92 -1.67 4.84 -13.13
C ARG A 92 -2.85 5.66 -12.62
N CYS A 93 -3.58 6.26 -13.54
CA CYS A 93 -4.87 6.91 -13.34
C CYS A 93 -5.56 6.87 -14.71
N GLU A 94 -6.41 5.89 -14.94
CA GLU A 94 -6.97 5.55 -16.24
C GLU A 94 -8.36 4.92 -16.09
N LEU A 95 -9.20 5.04 -17.12
CA LEU A 95 -10.41 4.24 -17.22
C LEU A 95 -10.07 2.90 -17.85
N ILE A 96 -10.61 1.84 -17.28
CA ILE A 96 -10.40 0.46 -17.74
C ILE A 96 -11.72 -0.27 -17.92
N THR A 97 -11.67 -1.32 -18.71
CA THR A 97 -12.79 -2.25 -18.90
C THR A 97 -12.91 -3.27 -17.75
N PRO A 98 -14.08 -3.90 -17.57
CA PRO A 98 -14.23 -5.00 -16.62
C PRO A 98 -13.28 -6.19 -16.90
N GLN A 99 -12.90 -6.40 -18.15
CA GLN A 99 -11.95 -7.45 -18.53
C GLN A 99 -10.54 -7.12 -18.04
N GLU A 100 -10.08 -5.88 -18.24
CA GLU A 100 -8.78 -5.41 -17.74
C GLU A 100 -8.73 -5.42 -16.21
N GLN A 101 -9.80 -5.00 -15.54
CA GLN A 101 -9.90 -5.08 -14.08
C GLN A 101 -9.73 -6.52 -13.57
N ARG A 102 -10.39 -7.50 -14.21
CA ARG A 102 -10.23 -8.93 -13.89
C ARG A 102 -8.80 -9.41 -14.16
N ALA A 103 -8.20 -9.00 -15.27
CA ALA A 103 -6.82 -9.36 -15.60
C ALA A 103 -5.82 -8.83 -14.55
N ILE A 104 -5.98 -7.59 -14.11
CA ILE A 104 -5.15 -7.01 -13.05
C ILE A 104 -5.31 -7.80 -11.75
N THR A 105 -6.53 -8.03 -11.30
CA THR A 105 -6.78 -8.69 -10.00
C THR A 105 -6.39 -10.17 -9.99
N SER A 106 -6.57 -10.89 -11.11
CA SER A 106 -6.19 -12.30 -11.22
C SER A 106 -4.67 -12.52 -11.29
N ALA A 107 -3.91 -11.50 -11.69
CA ALA A 107 -2.44 -11.54 -11.69
C ALA A 107 -1.83 -11.34 -10.29
N LEU A 108 -2.61 -10.89 -9.32
CA LEU A 108 -2.15 -10.67 -7.95
C LEU A 108 -2.14 -11.97 -7.15
N GLY A 109 -1.18 -12.09 -6.25
CA GLY A 109 -1.12 -13.13 -5.23
C GLY A 109 -2.09 -12.87 -4.07
N ALA A 110 -1.87 -13.59 -2.97
CA ALA A 110 -2.70 -13.45 -1.79
C ALA A 110 -2.63 -12.02 -1.22
N ASP A 111 -3.80 -11.41 -1.03
CA ASP A 111 -3.92 -10.08 -0.43
C ASP A 111 -4.23 -10.23 1.07
N PRO A 112 -3.33 -9.78 1.98
CA PRO A 112 -3.49 -9.92 3.42
C PRO A 112 -4.73 -9.22 4.01
N LEU A 113 -5.32 -8.28 3.28
CA LEU A 113 -6.53 -7.57 3.71
C LEU A 113 -7.83 -8.26 3.28
N ARG A 114 -7.75 -9.35 2.49
CA ARG A 114 -8.91 -10.09 2.03
C ARG A 114 -9.16 -11.34 2.85
N PRO A 115 -10.42 -11.63 3.23
CA PRO A 115 -10.75 -12.78 4.08
C PRO A 115 -10.56 -14.12 3.37
N ASN A 116 -10.61 -14.14 2.04
CA ASN A 116 -10.49 -15.32 1.18
C ASN A 116 -9.15 -15.39 0.45
N ALA A 117 -8.07 -14.83 1.04
CA ALA A 117 -6.74 -14.88 0.45
C ALA A 117 -6.24 -16.33 0.32
N ASP A 118 -5.66 -16.68 -0.83
CA ASP A 118 -5.03 -18.00 -1.06
C ASP A 118 -3.66 -18.07 -0.33
N VAL A 119 -3.71 -18.23 0.99
CA VAL A 119 -2.51 -18.28 1.84
C VAL A 119 -1.66 -19.51 1.53
N ALA A 120 -2.28 -20.67 1.26
CA ALA A 120 -1.57 -21.89 0.95
C ALA A 120 -0.77 -21.78 -0.36
N GLY A 121 -1.41 -21.23 -1.42
CA GLY A 121 -0.73 -20.97 -2.69
C GLY A 121 0.36 -19.91 -2.56
N ALA A 122 0.17 -18.88 -1.75
CA ALA A 122 1.19 -17.88 -1.48
C ALA A 122 2.39 -18.50 -0.76
N ARG A 123 2.17 -19.33 0.27
CA ARG A 123 3.23 -20.06 0.98
C ARG A 123 4.02 -20.94 0.05
N THR A 124 3.35 -21.74 -0.77
CA THR A 124 4.02 -22.62 -1.74
C THR A 124 4.90 -21.82 -2.71
N ARG A 125 4.38 -20.74 -3.29
CA ARG A 125 5.15 -19.87 -4.20
C ARG A 125 6.30 -19.18 -3.51
N PHE A 126 6.11 -18.72 -2.26
CA PHE A 126 7.11 -18.02 -1.48
C PHE A 126 8.28 -18.94 -1.11
N LEU A 127 7.99 -20.13 -0.60
CA LEU A 127 9.01 -21.10 -0.16
C LEU A 127 9.68 -21.87 -1.32
N SER A 128 9.13 -21.79 -2.55
CA SER A 128 9.75 -22.40 -3.72
C SER A 128 10.80 -21.52 -4.40
N THR A 129 10.88 -20.22 -4.08
CA THR A 129 11.81 -19.32 -4.75
C THR A 129 13.16 -19.21 -4.02
N LYS A 130 14.25 -19.32 -4.79
CA LYS A 130 15.63 -19.08 -4.28
C LYS A 130 16.00 -17.60 -4.22
N ARG A 131 15.09 -16.71 -4.62
CA ARG A 131 15.33 -15.26 -4.53
C ARG A 131 15.43 -14.82 -3.07
N PRO A 132 16.14 -13.71 -2.79
CA PRO A 132 16.15 -13.09 -1.47
C PRO A 132 14.74 -12.91 -0.92
N VAL A 133 14.55 -13.18 0.37
CA VAL A 133 13.24 -13.05 1.04
C VAL A 133 12.66 -11.63 0.87
N ALA A 134 13.52 -10.62 0.89
CA ALA A 134 13.12 -9.24 0.64
C ALA A 134 12.57 -9.03 -0.78
N ALA A 135 13.06 -9.76 -1.78
CA ALA A 135 12.54 -9.71 -3.14
C ALA A 135 11.22 -10.49 -3.27
N ALA A 136 11.12 -11.66 -2.61
CA ALA A 136 9.89 -12.46 -2.58
C ALA A 136 8.71 -11.70 -1.95
N LEU A 137 8.95 -10.96 -0.86
CA LEU A 137 7.93 -10.09 -0.22
C LEU A 137 7.44 -8.95 -1.12
N LEU A 138 8.25 -8.46 -2.04
CA LEU A 138 7.83 -7.41 -2.98
C LEU A 138 7.09 -7.94 -4.21
N ASP A 139 7.16 -9.25 -4.47
CA ASP A 139 6.49 -9.83 -5.64
C ASP A 139 4.97 -9.87 -5.42
N GLN A 140 4.27 -8.96 -6.08
CA GLN A 140 2.82 -8.83 -5.96
C GLN A 140 2.05 -10.06 -6.44
N ARG A 141 2.69 -10.97 -7.18
CA ARG A 141 2.11 -12.27 -7.60
C ARG A 141 2.19 -13.34 -6.51
N ILE A 142 2.99 -13.10 -5.46
CA ILE A 142 3.08 -13.97 -4.27
C ILE A 142 2.20 -13.39 -3.18
N ILE A 143 2.51 -12.16 -2.73
CA ILE A 143 1.76 -11.45 -1.70
C ILE A 143 1.45 -10.03 -2.21
N ALA A 144 0.18 -9.75 -2.42
CA ALA A 144 -0.25 -8.44 -2.87
C ALA A 144 -0.18 -7.40 -1.73
N GLY A 145 0.11 -6.14 -2.07
CA GLY A 145 0.04 -5.02 -1.14
C GLY A 145 1.34 -4.67 -0.42
N ILE A 146 2.25 -5.63 -0.18
CA ILE A 146 3.52 -5.35 0.51
C ILE A 146 4.38 -4.41 -0.34
N GLY A 147 4.79 -3.28 0.27
CA GLY A 147 5.71 -2.32 -0.29
C GLY A 147 7.03 -2.27 0.47
N ASN A 148 7.88 -1.30 0.07
CA ASN A 148 9.23 -1.20 0.60
C ASN A 148 9.29 -0.99 2.13
N VAL A 149 8.31 -0.27 2.68
CA VAL A 149 8.21 -0.04 4.13
C VAL A 149 7.90 -1.36 4.84
N TYR A 150 6.76 -1.98 4.51
CA TYR A 150 6.38 -3.25 5.15
C TYR A 150 7.43 -4.33 4.98
N ARG A 151 8.09 -4.45 3.80
CA ARG A 151 9.17 -5.39 3.59
C ARG A 151 10.28 -5.27 4.63
N ALA A 152 10.81 -4.06 4.84
CA ALA A 152 11.89 -3.82 5.77
C ALA A 152 11.46 -4.09 7.22
N GLU A 153 10.29 -3.61 7.59
CA GLU A 153 9.74 -3.71 8.94
C GLU A 153 9.37 -5.17 9.32
N LEU A 154 8.75 -5.91 8.41
CA LEU A 154 8.40 -7.32 8.64
C LEU A 154 9.65 -8.19 8.83
N LEU A 155 10.67 -8.00 8.00
CA LEU A 155 11.93 -8.72 8.12
C LEU A 155 12.67 -8.38 9.42
N PHE A 156 12.67 -7.11 9.83
CA PHE A 156 13.22 -6.70 11.11
C PHE A 156 12.50 -7.38 12.28
N ARG A 157 11.19 -7.39 12.28
CA ARG A 157 10.36 -7.99 13.33
C ARG A 157 10.55 -9.48 13.43
N ALA A 158 10.75 -10.14 12.30
CA ALA A 158 11.05 -11.58 12.23
C ALA A 158 12.52 -11.94 12.52
N GLY A 159 13.44 -10.95 12.64
CA GLY A 159 14.86 -11.18 12.81
C GLY A 159 15.55 -11.79 11.57
N ILE A 160 14.96 -11.65 10.38
CA ILE A 160 15.44 -12.26 9.14
C ILE A 160 16.24 -11.26 8.32
N HIS A 161 17.47 -11.66 7.92
CA HIS A 161 18.29 -10.85 7.03
C HIS A 161 17.65 -10.76 5.63
N PRO A 162 17.61 -9.57 4.98
CA PRO A 162 16.89 -9.38 3.73
C PRO A 162 17.37 -10.24 2.55
N GLU A 163 18.61 -10.72 2.56
CA GLU A 163 19.22 -11.51 1.50
C GLU A 163 19.08 -13.02 1.66
N VAL A 164 18.56 -13.49 2.79
CA VAL A 164 18.27 -14.91 2.99
C VAL A 164 17.36 -15.42 1.86
N PRO A 165 17.67 -16.54 1.21
CA PRO A 165 16.78 -17.12 0.21
C PRO A 165 15.40 -17.46 0.84
N ALA A 166 14.30 -17.08 0.19
CA ALA A 166 12.97 -17.38 0.73
C ALA A 166 12.75 -18.90 0.91
N ALA A 167 13.33 -19.72 0.02
CA ALA A 167 13.30 -21.18 0.13
C ALA A 167 14.08 -21.76 1.33
N ALA A 168 14.87 -20.96 2.04
CA ALA A 168 15.56 -21.39 3.26
C ALA A 168 14.70 -21.21 4.52
N LEU A 169 13.54 -20.55 4.40
CA LEU A 169 12.61 -20.36 5.50
C LEU A 169 11.69 -21.57 5.67
N SER A 170 11.28 -21.83 6.90
CA SER A 170 10.28 -22.85 7.21
C SER A 170 8.85 -22.36 6.93
N GLU A 171 7.90 -23.28 6.89
CA GLU A 171 6.47 -22.92 6.84
C GLU A 171 6.06 -22.07 8.06
N ALA A 172 6.58 -22.36 9.24
CA ALA A 172 6.32 -21.60 10.44
C ALA A 172 6.85 -20.15 10.34
N ASP A 173 8.01 -19.93 9.71
CA ASP A 173 8.52 -18.59 9.43
C ASP A 173 7.58 -17.82 8.49
N PHE A 174 7.11 -18.48 7.42
CA PHE A 174 6.15 -17.89 6.51
C PHE A 174 4.84 -17.54 7.23
N ASP A 175 4.29 -18.46 8.01
CA ASP A 175 3.03 -18.24 8.71
C ASP A 175 3.15 -17.08 9.74
N SER A 176 4.28 -16.97 10.42
CA SER A 176 4.59 -15.84 11.31
C SER A 176 4.63 -14.51 10.54
N LEU A 177 5.38 -14.47 9.41
CA LEU A 177 5.45 -13.30 8.54
C LEU A 177 4.06 -12.91 7.98
N TRP A 178 3.27 -13.90 7.56
CA TRP A 178 1.92 -13.68 7.05
C TRP A 178 1.00 -13.08 8.12
N ASN A 179 0.97 -13.67 9.29
CA ASN A 179 0.11 -13.21 10.39
C ASN A 179 0.47 -11.79 10.83
N ASP A 180 1.77 -11.48 10.93
CA ASP A 180 2.23 -10.13 11.25
C ASP A 180 1.90 -9.13 10.13
N THR A 181 2.02 -9.56 8.87
CA THR A 181 1.60 -8.76 7.69
C THR A 181 0.12 -8.41 7.76
N VAL A 182 -0.75 -9.39 7.98
CA VAL A 182 -2.21 -9.17 8.10
C VAL A 182 -2.52 -8.18 9.22
N ARG A 183 -1.92 -8.38 10.39
CA ARG A 183 -2.12 -7.53 11.56
C ARG A 183 -1.71 -6.08 11.28
N LEU A 184 -0.49 -5.89 10.80
CA LEU A 184 0.08 -4.56 10.57
C LEU A 184 -0.59 -3.82 9.43
N MET A 185 -0.93 -4.51 8.34
CA MET A 185 -1.63 -3.89 7.23
C MET A 185 -3.06 -3.48 7.61
N ARG A 186 -3.77 -4.25 8.45
CA ARG A 186 -5.08 -3.84 8.99
C ARG A 186 -4.98 -2.58 9.86
N ILE A 187 -3.94 -2.47 10.70
CA ILE A 187 -3.68 -1.27 11.49
C ILE A 187 -3.43 -0.09 10.53
N GLY A 188 -2.55 -0.28 9.56
CA GLY A 188 -2.21 0.76 8.58
C GLY A 188 -3.39 1.24 7.76
N ALA A 189 -4.23 0.32 7.28
CA ALA A 189 -5.45 0.65 6.53
C ALA A 189 -6.44 1.46 7.36
N ARG A 190 -6.63 1.09 8.63
CA ARG A 190 -7.52 1.82 9.55
C ARG A 190 -7.02 3.23 9.90
N LEU A 191 -5.69 3.39 10.06
CA LEU A 191 -5.08 4.66 10.48
C LEU A 191 -4.70 5.56 9.31
N GLY A 192 -4.70 5.06 8.07
CA GLY A 192 -4.13 5.76 6.91
C GLY A 192 -2.61 5.97 6.98
N ASN A 193 -1.91 5.26 7.89
CA ASN A 193 -0.48 5.37 8.11
C ASN A 193 0.11 4.01 8.49
N ILE A 194 1.33 3.73 8.02
CA ILE A 194 2.04 2.50 8.39
C ILE A 194 2.60 2.66 9.81
N VAL A 195 2.24 1.72 10.68
CA VAL A 195 2.73 1.61 12.06
C VAL A 195 3.10 0.15 12.29
N THR A 196 4.37 -0.08 12.65
CA THR A 196 4.92 -1.43 12.83
C THR A 196 5.54 -1.65 14.20
N THR A 197 5.80 -0.57 14.94
CA THR A 197 6.29 -0.62 16.32
C THR A 197 5.18 -1.09 17.26
N GLU A 198 5.59 -1.79 18.34
CA GLU A 198 4.65 -2.27 19.34
C GLU A 198 4.29 -1.14 20.32
N PRO A 199 3.02 -1.08 20.75
CA PRO A 199 2.55 -0.09 21.72
C PRO A 199 3.35 -0.09 23.02
N ASP A 200 3.74 -1.26 23.51
CA ASP A 200 4.45 -1.41 24.77
C ASP A 200 5.90 -0.90 24.69
N GLU A 201 6.55 -1.03 23.52
CA GLU A 201 7.89 -0.49 23.30
C GLU A 201 7.90 1.05 23.19
N ILE A 202 6.78 1.64 22.80
CA ILE A 202 6.65 3.10 22.57
C ILE A 202 5.93 3.81 23.71
N GLY A 203 5.15 3.09 24.50
CA GLY A 203 4.28 3.67 25.53
C GLY A 203 3.08 4.43 24.98
N ARG A 204 2.68 4.15 23.71
CA ARG A 204 1.58 4.82 23.00
C ARG A 204 0.83 3.87 22.11
N THR A 205 -0.49 4.06 22.00
CA THR A 205 -1.30 3.34 21.02
C THR A 205 -0.96 3.75 19.59
N PRO A 206 -1.12 2.87 18.58
CA PRO A 206 -0.74 3.14 17.20
C PRO A 206 -1.28 4.47 16.64
N GLY A 207 -2.54 4.83 16.93
CA GLY A 207 -3.16 6.09 16.48
C GLY A 207 -2.58 7.36 17.13
N ARG A 208 -1.83 7.22 18.21
CA ARG A 208 -1.19 8.34 18.94
C ARG A 208 0.32 8.40 18.79
N MET A 209 0.92 7.49 18.00
CA MET A 209 2.35 7.48 17.73
C MET A 209 2.77 8.65 16.85
N LYS A 210 3.86 9.32 17.22
CA LYS A 210 4.47 10.33 16.36
C LYS A 210 5.05 9.67 15.09
N PRO A 211 5.23 10.40 13.98
CA PRO A 211 5.79 9.82 12.75
C PRO A 211 7.09 9.03 12.97
N ASP A 212 8.02 9.58 13.75
CA ASP A 212 9.31 8.95 14.03
C ASP A 212 9.21 7.69 14.91
N ASP A 213 8.11 7.52 15.64
CA ASP A 213 7.89 6.37 16.52
C ASP A 213 7.23 5.16 15.81
N ARG A 214 6.79 5.33 14.57
CA ARG A 214 5.95 4.33 13.88
C ARG A 214 6.72 3.16 13.29
N LEU A 215 8.02 3.31 13.03
CA LEU A 215 8.84 2.35 12.30
C LEU A 215 10.11 2.00 13.07
N TYR A 216 10.60 0.76 12.89
CA TYR A 216 11.83 0.29 13.51
C TYR A 216 13.09 0.63 12.72
N VAL A 217 13.09 0.35 11.41
CA VAL A 217 14.31 0.40 10.57
C VAL A 217 14.15 1.22 9.30
N TYR A 218 12.95 1.31 8.73
CA TYR A 218 12.78 1.97 7.43
C TYR A 218 13.10 3.46 7.50
N LYS A 219 14.19 3.87 6.83
CA LYS A 219 14.74 5.24 6.85
C LYS A 219 15.13 5.76 8.25
N GLN A 220 15.40 4.86 9.19
CA GLN A 220 15.97 5.22 10.46
C GLN A 220 17.50 5.24 10.35
N GLN A 221 18.16 6.02 11.23
CA GLN A 221 19.63 6.05 11.33
C GLN A 221 20.12 4.91 12.25
N ARG A 222 19.42 4.69 13.36
CA ARG A 222 19.77 3.68 14.37
C ARG A 222 18.61 2.76 14.68
N CYS A 223 18.96 1.53 14.96
CA CYS A 223 18.00 0.51 15.37
C CYS A 223 17.38 0.89 16.72
N ARG A 224 16.06 0.93 16.77
CA ARG A 224 15.32 1.29 17.98
C ARG A 224 15.51 0.26 19.11
N ARG A 225 15.81 -1.01 18.80
CA ARG A 225 15.97 -2.07 19.81
C ARG A 225 17.39 -2.15 20.38
N CYS A 226 18.42 -2.06 19.53
CA CYS A 226 19.80 -2.30 19.97
C CYS A 226 20.75 -1.11 19.76
N GLY A 227 20.30 -0.01 19.16
CA GLY A 227 21.12 1.17 18.94
C GLY A 227 22.13 1.07 17.78
N THR A 228 22.29 -0.09 17.17
CA THR A 228 23.21 -0.30 16.02
C THR A 228 22.76 0.54 14.83
N ASP A 229 23.71 1.05 14.05
CA ASP A 229 23.40 1.80 12.83
C ASP A 229 22.68 0.90 11.82
N ILE A 230 21.63 1.47 11.19
CA ILE A 230 20.85 0.76 10.17
C ILE A 230 21.66 0.62 8.88
N ALA A 231 21.78 -0.61 8.41
CA ALA A 231 22.41 -0.91 7.13
C ALA A 231 21.38 -0.89 5.98
N ILE A 232 21.90 -0.78 4.77
CA ILE A 232 21.10 -0.77 3.54
C ILE A 232 21.65 -1.83 2.59
N ALA A 233 20.79 -2.76 2.16
CA ALA A 233 21.06 -3.68 1.05
C ALA A 233 20.22 -3.28 -0.16
N GLU A 234 20.79 -3.34 -1.36
CA GLU A 234 20.02 -3.17 -2.58
C GLU A 234 19.43 -4.52 -3.01
N VAL A 235 18.11 -4.67 -2.89
CA VAL A 235 17.40 -5.89 -3.27
C VAL A 235 16.25 -5.55 -4.20
N ALA A 236 16.23 -6.18 -5.36
CA ALA A 236 15.22 -5.96 -6.42
C ALA A 236 15.15 -4.48 -6.87
N GLY A 237 16.30 -3.83 -7.04
CA GLY A 237 16.44 -2.44 -7.49
C GLY A 237 15.93 -1.41 -6.48
N ARG A 238 15.86 -1.77 -5.19
CA ARG A 238 15.38 -0.88 -4.12
C ARG A 238 16.17 -1.07 -2.84
N ASN A 239 16.43 0.03 -2.16
CA ASN A 239 17.05 0.03 -0.84
C ASN A 239 16.16 -0.71 0.18
N CYS A 240 16.69 -1.74 0.82
CA CYS A 240 16.11 -2.44 1.94
C CYS A 240 16.89 -2.08 3.21
N TYR A 241 16.21 -1.48 4.17
CA TYR A 241 16.80 -1.08 5.45
C TYR A 241 16.73 -2.24 6.44
N PHE A 242 17.81 -2.51 7.16
CA PHE A 242 17.85 -3.59 8.14
C PHE A 242 18.86 -3.32 9.25
N CYS A 243 18.68 -3.96 10.40
CA CYS A 243 19.64 -3.93 11.49
C CYS A 243 20.55 -5.17 11.44
N PRO A 244 21.86 -5.01 11.21
CA PRO A 244 22.76 -6.17 11.09
C PRO A 244 22.91 -6.96 12.39
N THR A 245 22.63 -6.35 13.55
CA THR A 245 22.68 -7.04 14.85
C THR A 245 21.40 -7.81 15.17
N CYS A 246 20.22 -7.26 14.80
CA CYS A 246 18.94 -7.90 15.13
C CYS A 246 18.47 -8.89 14.06
N GLN A 247 18.98 -8.83 12.84
CA GLN A 247 18.56 -9.63 11.69
C GLN A 247 19.71 -10.55 11.25
N THR A 248 19.97 -11.58 12.03
CA THR A 248 21.12 -12.48 11.86
C THR A 248 20.77 -13.82 11.19
N ARG A 249 19.48 -14.14 11.07
CA ARG A 249 19.00 -15.37 10.41
C ARG A 249 18.91 -15.16 8.91
#